data_96e4536a6cc1f14b4687665a38e49a5a
#
_entry.id   96e4536a6cc1f14b4687665a38e49a5a
#
_cell.length_a   1.000
_cell.length_b   1.000
_cell.length_c   1.000
_cell.angle_alpha   90.00
_cell.angle_beta   90.00
_cell.angle_gamma   90.00
#
_symmetry.space_group_name_H-M   'P 1'
#
loop_
_entity.id
_entity.type
_entity.pdbx_description
1 polymer ?
#
loop_
_entity_poly.entity_id
_entity_poly.type
_entity_poly.pdbx_seq_one_letter_code
_entity_poly.pdbx_strand_id
1 'polypeptide(L)'
;LLYHMNEHDKNIPTYLHDERRLIVCHHSNEKHPVNTAKIIDQVPTITQHFHMVPNSTADAERVSRVIIKKGVGICLSGGGARGNAHIGVYKALVENEIPVDLVCGTSAGGIVASLIAFGYSPDEIIERLKETYKRNSFKEYTLPVTSIIATRKVIEDAKWLGEDRDVEDLWIPYFSVAVDISKSKLKVIDRGPVYQATRATAALPGILLPVIKDSSFLVD
;
A
#
# COMPACT_ATOMS: atom_id res chain seq x y z
N LEU A 1 19.41 -16.00 2.85
CA LEU A 1 19.07 -17.15 2.01
C LEU A 1 17.95 -16.73 1.05
N LEU A 2 18.18 -16.85 -0.24
CA LEU A 2 17.16 -16.64 -1.28
C LEU A 2 16.37 -17.93 -1.41
N TYR A 3 15.09 -17.87 -1.12
CA TYR A 3 14.18 -18.99 -1.33
C TYR A 3 13.22 -18.63 -2.46
N HIS A 4 13.23 -19.42 -3.52
CA HIS A 4 12.27 -19.29 -4.62
C HIS A 4 11.03 -20.11 -4.24
N MET A 5 9.91 -19.46 -4.08
CA MET A 5 8.62 -20.14 -3.86
C MET A 5 7.72 -19.92 -5.05
N ASN A 6 7.17 -21.00 -5.57
CA ASN A 6 6.02 -20.99 -6.47
C ASN A 6 4.74 -21.14 -5.63
N GLU A 7 3.59 -20.70 -6.14
CA GLU A 7 2.28 -20.81 -5.50
C GLU A 7 1.92 -22.23 -5.02
N HIS A 8 2.66 -23.24 -5.49
CA HIS A 8 2.45 -24.66 -5.21
C HIS A 8 3.43 -25.26 -4.18
N ASP A 9 4.40 -24.50 -3.69
CA ASP A 9 5.37 -25.01 -2.72
C ASP A 9 4.72 -25.15 -1.33
N LYS A 10 4.43 -26.40 -0.95
CA LYS A 10 3.81 -26.74 0.34
C LYS A 10 4.80 -26.94 1.50
N ASN A 11 6.10 -26.98 1.24
CA ASN A 11 7.11 -27.30 2.23
C ASN A 11 8.16 -26.19 2.37
N ILE A 12 7.95 -25.31 3.34
CA ILE A 12 8.94 -24.32 3.73
C ILE A 12 9.84 -24.93 4.81
N PRO A 13 11.17 -24.91 4.64
CA PRO A 13 12.09 -25.43 5.66
C PRO A 13 11.93 -24.67 6.99
N THR A 14 11.63 -25.41 8.07
CA THR A 14 11.34 -24.84 9.40
C THR A 14 12.56 -24.58 10.29
N TYR A 15 13.78 -24.89 9.84
CA TYR A 15 14.98 -24.90 10.65
C TYR A 15 15.78 -23.60 10.72
N LEU A 16 15.20 -22.47 10.29
CA LEU A 16 15.88 -21.18 10.37
C LEU A 16 15.21 -20.30 11.43
N HIS A 17 15.94 -19.96 12.48
CA HIS A 17 15.45 -19.18 13.62
C HIS A 17 15.67 -17.66 13.51
N ASP A 18 16.39 -17.20 12.47
CA ASP A 18 16.72 -15.79 12.29
C ASP A 18 15.70 -15.03 11.45
N GLU A 19 15.71 -13.69 11.55
CA GLU A 19 14.93 -12.80 10.68
C GLU A 19 15.14 -13.13 9.20
N ARG A 20 14.05 -13.35 8.49
CA ARG A 20 14.06 -13.78 7.09
C ARG A 20 13.48 -12.73 6.19
N ARG A 21 14.10 -12.61 5.03
CA ARG A 21 13.56 -11.84 3.91
C ARG A 21 13.10 -12.82 2.84
N LEU A 22 11.83 -12.66 2.44
CA LEU A 22 11.21 -13.45 1.38
C LEU A 22 11.32 -12.68 0.07
N ILE A 23 11.79 -13.34 -0.99
CA ILE A 23 11.67 -12.83 -2.35
C ILE A 23 10.71 -13.73 -3.10
N VAL A 24 9.59 -13.15 -3.51
CA VAL A 24 8.58 -13.83 -4.31
C VAL A 24 8.84 -13.54 -5.78
N CYS A 25 9.16 -14.59 -6.54
CA CYS A 25 9.41 -14.48 -7.97
C CYS A 25 8.13 -14.74 -8.76
N HIS A 26 7.81 -13.86 -9.69
CA HIS A 26 6.60 -13.89 -10.51
C HIS A 26 6.92 -14.19 -11.96
N HIS A 27 5.98 -14.79 -12.67
CA HIS A 27 6.09 -14.91 -14.12
C HIS A 27 5.95 -13.54 -14.80
N SER A 28 6.65 -13.35 -15.92
CA SER A 28 6.67 -12.08 -16.65
C SER A 28 5.32 -11.61 -17.21
N ASN A 29 4.33 -12.51 -17.24
CA ASN A 29 2.97 -12.21 -17.69
C ASN A 29 1.99 -11.92 -16.52
N GLU A 30 2.43 -12.02 -15.27
CA GLU A 30 1.60 -11.68 -14.13
C GLU A 30 1.49 -10.16 -14.00
N LYS A 31 0.25 -9.68 -13.99
CA LYS A 31 0.00 -8.23 -13.84
C LYS A 31 0.29 -7.74 -12.43
N HIS A 32 -0.01 -8.55 -11.43
CA HIS A 32 0.14 -8.21 -10.02
C HIS A 32 0.41 -9.46 -9.19
N PRO A 33 1.21 -9.35 -8.09
CA PRO A 33 1.33 -10.39 -7.08
C PRO A 33 -0.04 -10.74 -6.47
N VAL A 34 -0.19 -11.98 -6.01
CA VAL A 34 -1.41 -12.45 -5.35
C VAL A 34 -1.08 -13.46 -4.25
N ASN A 35 -1.94 -13.52 -3.23
CA ASN A 35 -1.85 -14.50 -2.14
C ASN A 35 -0.57 -14.44 -1.29
N THR A 36 0.19 -13.37 -1.31
CA THR A 36 1.43 -13.21 -0.56
C THR A 36 1.22 -13.36 0.94
N ALA A 37 0.11 -12.85 1.46
CA ALA A 37 -0.25 -13.02 2.87
C ALA A 37 -0.26 -14.49 3.30
N LYS A 38 -0.78 -15.40 2.46
CA LYS A 38 -0.81 -16.84 2.77
C LYS A 38 0.58 -17.45 2.89
N ILE A 39 1.55 -16.96 2.09
CA ILE A 39 2.93 -17.41 2.15
C ILE A 39 3.59 -16.90 3.44
N ILE A 40 3.39 -15.62 3.74
CA ILE A 40 3.97 -14.99 4.94
C ILE A 40 3.42 -15.65 6.22
N ASP A 41 2.12 -15.95 6.26
CA ASP A 41 1.48 -16.56 7.43
C ASP A 41 1.97 -17.99 7.72
N GLN A 42 2.49 -18.69 6.73
CA GLN A 42 3.12 -20.01 6.91
C GLN A 42 4.53 -19.92 7.52
N VAL A 43 5.17 -18.75 7.46
CA VAL A 43 6.53 -18.54 7.96
C VAL A 43 6.58 -17.29 8.85
N PRO A 44 6.21 -17.40 10.14
CA PRO A 44 6.14 -16.24 11.05
C PRO A 44 7.45 -15.45 11.23
N THR A 45 8.58 -16.03 10.82
CA THR A 45 9.90 -15.39 10.91
C THR A 45 10.22 -14.49 9.73
N ILE A 46 9.32 -14.35 8.72
CA ILE A 46 9.49 -13.40 7.64
C ILE A 46 9.24 -12.00 8.18
N THR A 47 10.26 -11.16 8.16
CA THR A 47 10.20 -9.76 8.59
C THR A 47 10.02 -8.79 7.44
N GLN A 48 10.41 -9.19 6.24
CA GLN A 48 10.28 -8.40 5.00
C GLN A 48 10.03 -9.32 3.81
N HIS A 49 9.25 -8.85 2.86
CA HIS A 49 9.05 -9.54 1.59
C HIS A 49 9.22 -8.56 0.42
N PHE A 50 9.56 -9.10 -0.74
CA PHE A 50 9.77 -8.36 -1.98
C PHE A 50 9.22 -9.16 -3.14
N HIS A 51 8.66 -8.47 -4.12
CA HIS A 51 8.24 -9.05 -5.37
C HIS A 51 9.25 -8.75 -6.46
N MET A 52 9.47 -9.71 -7.34
CA MET A 52 10.42 -9.53 -8.43
C MET A 52 10.01 -10.42 -9.61
N VAL A 53 10.16 -9.90 -10.81
CA VAL A 53 10.07 -10.68 -12.04
C VAL A 53 11.48 -11.20 -12.38
N PRO A 54 11.70 -12.51 -12.53
CA PRO A 54 12.98 -13.05 -12.95
C PRO A 54 13.43 -12.41 -14.27
N ASN A 55 14.73 -12.07 -14.36
CA ASN A 55 15.35 -11.35 -15.49
C ASN A 55 14.95 -9.86 -15.61
N SER A 56 14.19 -9.30 -14.69
CA SER A 56 14.02 -7.85 -14.57
C SER A 56 15.21 -7.25 -13.83
N THR A 57 16.07 -6.53 -14.55
CA THR A 57 17.22 -5.83 -13.94
C THR A 57 16.74 -4.78 -12.92
N ALA A 58 15.67 -4.05 -13.24
CA ALA A 58 15.11 -3.03 -12.35
C ALA A 58 14.63 -3.62 -11.00
N ASP A 59 13.96 -4.78 -11.04
CA ASP A 59 13.52 -5.45 -9.80
C ASP A 59 14.71 -5.99 -8.99
N ALA A 60 15.69 -6.60 -9.66
CA ALA A 60 16.88 -7.10 -9.01
C ALA A 60 17.68 -5.97 -8.34
N GLU A 61 17.82 -4.83 -9.00
CA GLU A 61 18.45 -3.63 -8.44
C GLU A 61 17.67 -3.08 -7.24
N ARG A 62 16.33 -2.96 -7.35
CA ARG A 62 15.46 -2.52 -6.26
C ARG A 62 15.63 -3.39 -5.02
N VAL A 63 15.49 -4.71 -5.19
CA VAL A 63 15.63 -5.66 -4.08
C VAL A 63 17.04 -5.60 -3.49
N SER A 64 18.06 -5.54 -4.34
CA SER A 64 19.47 -5.43 -3.90
C SER A 64 19.72 -4.17 -3.08
N ARG A 65 19.23 -2.99 -3.52
CA ARG A 65 19.38 -1.72 -2.78
C ARG A 65 18.77 -1.81 -1.38
N VAL A 66 17.59 -2.40 -1.25
CA VAL A 66 16.95 -2.54 0.08
C VAL A 66 17.70 -3.53 0.96
N ILE A 67 18.17 -4.69 0.41
CA ILE A 67 18.93 -5.69 1.16
C ILE A 67 20.23 -5.10 1.74
N ILE A 68 20.95 -4.30 0.96
CA ILE A 68 22.19 -3.65 1.40
C ILE A 68 21.96 -2.35 2.16
N LYS A 69 20.71 -2.04 2.54
CA LYS A 69 20.30 -0.82 3.27
C LYS A 69 20.62 0.49 2.54
N LYS A 70 20.55 0.47 1.22
CA LYS A 70 20.69 1.64 0.33
C LYS A 70 19.40 1.92 -0.47
N GLY A 71 18.29 1.32 -0.05
CA GLY A 71 16.99 1.56 -0.68
C GLY A 71 16.55 3.02 -0.50
N VAL A 72 15.93 3.57 -1.54
CA VAL A 72 15.35 4.91 -1.55
C VAL A 72 13.88 4.81 -1.18
N GLY A 73 13.51 5.42 -0.05
CA GLY A 73 12.11 5.47 0.41
C GLY A 73 11.54 6.86 0.27
N ILE A 74 10.26 6.96 -0.08
CA ILE A 74 9.52 8.22 -0.05
C ILE A 74 8.39 8.15 0.97
N CYS A 75 8.25 9.24 1.73
CA CYS A 75 7.17 9.40 2.70
C CYS A 75 6.31 10.61 2.29
N LEU A 76 5.04 10.35 2.01
CA LEU A 76 4.10 11.33 1.49
C LEU A 76 3.16 11.82 2.59
N SER A 77 3.17 13.12 2.85
CA SER A 77 2.36 13.75 3.90
C SER A 77 0.89 13.87 3.53
N GLY A 78 0.03 14.02 4.53
CA GLY A 78 -1.34 14.43 4.36
C GLY A 78 -1.48 15.83 3.79
N GLY A 79 -2.67 16.17 3.33
CA GLY A 79 -2.93 17.53 2.79
C GLY A 79 -4.23 17.65 1.99
N GLY A 80 -5.09 16.64 2.02
CA GLY A 80 -6.32 16.64 1.22
C GLY A 80 -6.02 16.81 -0.27
N ALA A 81 -6.68 17.75 -0.94
CA ALA A 81 -6.48 18.02 -2.37
C ALA A 81 -5.03 18.44 -2.71
N ARG A 82 -4.27 19.01 -1.76
CA ARG A 82 -2.86 19.36 -1.95
C ARG A 82 -1.96 18.13 -2.12
N GLY A 83 -2.41 16.95 -1.68
CA GLY A 83 -1.70 15.69 -1.88
C GLY A 83 -1.47 15.34 -3.36
N ASN A 84 -2.21 15.95 -4.29
CA ASN A 84 -1.96 15.78 -5.73
C ASN A 84 -0.57 16.29 -6.14
N ALA A 85 0.06 17.19 -5.36
CA ALA A 85 1.42 17.66 -5.61
C ALA A 85 2.46 16.52 -5.49
N HIS A 86 2.18 15.49 -4.69
CA HIS A 86 3.05 14.32 -4.58
C HIS A 86 3.24 13.59 -5.90
N ILE A 87 2.25 13.62 -6.80
CA ILE A 87 2.35 13.00 -8.13
C ILE A 87 3.40 13.75 -8.96
N GLY A 88 3.45 15.09 -8.84
CA GLY A 88 4.47 15.89 -9.51
C GLY A 88 5.88 15.58 -8.99
N VAL A 89 6.03 15.38 -7.68
CA VAL A 89 7.29 14.94 -7.08
C VAL A 89 7.67 13.55 -7.60
N TYR A 90 6.74 12.60 -7.59
CA TYR A 90 6.99 11.25 -8.13
C TYR A 90 7.35 11.30 -9.61
N LYS A 91 6.68 12.13 -10.42
CA LYS A 91 7.01 12.34 -11.82
C LYS A 91 8.44 12.83 -12.00
N ALA A 92 8.87 13.82 -11.21
CA ALA A 92 10.23 14.33 -11.25
C ALA A 92 11.27 13.27 -10.85
N LEU A 93 10.98 12.40 -9.89
CA LEU A 93 11.85 11.27 -9.54
C LEU A 93 12.00 10.30 -10.71
N VAL A 94 10.89 9.92 -11.35
CA VAL A 94 10.89 9.00 -12.50
C VAL A 94 11.66 9.61 -13.68
N GLU A 95 11.41 10.89 -14.01
CA GLU A 95 12.09 11.60 -15.11
C GLU A 95 13.60 11.76 -14.89
N ASN A 96 14.06 11.76 -13.64
CA ASN A 96 15.49 11.83 -13.30
C ASN A 96 16.08 10.46 -12.92
N GLU A 97 15.39 9.36 -13.24
CA GLU A 97 15.83 7.99 -12.97
C GLU A 97 16.20 7.72 -11.50
N ILE A 98 15.56 8.49 -10.57
CA ILE A 98 15.74 8.27 -9.14
C ILE A 98 14.82 7.11 -8.72
N PRO A 99 15.38 6.00 -8.22
CA PRO A 99 14.57 4.84 -7.88
C PRO A 99 13.67 5.11 -6.66
N VAL A 100 12.52 4.43 -6.63
CA VAL A 100 11.62 4.38 -5.48
C VAL A 100 11.49 2.93 -5.07
N ASP A 101 12.10 2.57 -3.94
CA ASP A 101 12.21 1.18 -3.48
C ASP A 101 11.20 0.83 -2.39
N LEU A 102 10.70 1.82 -1.69
CA LEU A 102 9.61 1.69 -0.71
C LEU A 102 8.84 3.01 -0.59
N VAL A 103 7.57 2.92 -0.26
CA VAL A 103 6.71 4.09 -0.14
C VAL A 103 5.85 4.03 1.12
N CYS A 104 5.60 5.18 1.70
CA CYS A 104 4.64 5.29 2.79
C CYS A 104 3.93 6.65 2.76
N GLY A 105 2.84 6.74 3.49
CA GLY A 105 2.15 8.00 3.56
C GLY A 105 1.02 8.04 4.57
N THR A 106 0.52 9.26 4.78
CA THR A 106 -0.66 9.52 5.59
C THR A 106 -1.70 10.27 4.78
N SER A 107 -2.98 10.03 5.07
CA SER A 107 -4.08 10.73 4.41
C SER A 107 -3.99 10.68 2.88
N ALA A 108 -4.11 11.79 2.19
CA ALA A 108 -3.94 11.89 0.75
C ALA A 108 -2.60 11.32 0.26
N GLY A 109 -1.51 11.52 1.03
CA GLY A 109 -0.21 10.94 0.72
C GLY A 109 -0.22 9.41 0.80
N GLY A 110 -0.97 8.82 1.73
CA GLY A 110 -1.14 7.37 1.83
C GLY A 110 -1.87 6.78 0.61
N ILE A 111 -2.85 7.51 0.06
CA ILE A 111 -3.54 7.12 -1.18
C ILE A 111 -2.57 7.17 -2.37
N VAL A 112 -1.83 8.26 -2.55
CA VAL A 112 -0.86 8.38 -3.65
C VAL A 112 0.24 7.34 -3.52
N ALA A 113 0.74 7.11 -2.30
CA ALA A 113 1.76 6.08 -2.02
C ALA A 113 1.29 4.68 -2.41
N SER A 114 0.02 4.33 -2.14
CA SER A 114 -0.51 3.02 -2.55
C SER A 114 -0.53 2.85 -4.07
N LEU A 115 -0.87 3.90 -4.82
CA LEU A 115 -0.87 3.85 -6.29
C LEU A 115 0.56 3.73 -6.87
N ILE A 116 1.54 4.39 -6.24
CA ILE A 116 2.95 4.19 -6.57
C ILE A 116 3.36 2.74 -6.28
N ALA A 117 2.92 2.19 -5.15
CA ALA A 117 3.24 0.81 -4.77
C ALA A 117 2.63 -0.25 -5.70
N PHE A 118 1.51 0.05 -6.36
CA PHE A 118 0.97 -0.76 -7.45
C PHE A 118 1.90 -0.82 -8.68
N GLY A 119 2.85 0.11 -8.80
CA GLY A 119 3.72 0.26 -9.96
C GLY A 119 3.14 1.15 -11.06
N TYR A 120 2.12 1.96 -10.74
CA TYR A 120 1.56 2.89 -11.74
C TYR A 120 2.51 4.04 -12.04
N SER A 121 2.59 4.40 -13.31
CA SER A 121 3.25 5.62 -13.75
C SER A 121 2.54 6.88 -13.22
N PRO A 122 3.23 8.02 -13.16
CA PRO A 122 2.61 9.28 -12.74
C PRO A 122 1.36 9.65 -13.53
N ASP A 123 1.34 9.40 -14.83
CA ASP A 123 0.20 9.72 -15.68
C ASP A 123 -0.99 8.78 -15.43
N GLU A 124 -0.74 7.48 -15.20
CA GLU A 124 -1.78 6.52 -14.79
C GLU A 124 -2.38 6.89 -13.44
N ILE A 125 -1.58 7.35 -12.47
CA ILE A 125 -2.05 7.82 -11.17
C ILE A 125 -2.98 9.03 -11.35
N ILE A 126 -2.61 9.99 -12.20
CA ILE A 126 -3.44 11.16 -12.51
C ILE A 126 -4.78 10.73 -13.06
N GLU A 127 -4.81 9.84 -14.04
CA GLU A 127 -6.07 9.40 -14.66
C GLU A 127 -6.96 8.62 -13.65
N ARG A 128 -6.38 7.76 -12.83
CA ARG A 128 -7.12 7.05 -11.78
C ARG A 128 -7.73 7.99 -10.75
N LEU A 129 -6.99 8.99 -10.31
CA LEU A 129 -7.53 9.97 -9.37
C LEU A 129 -8.60 10.87 -10.04
N LYS A 130 -8.43 11.29 -11.28
CA LYS A 130 -9.48 12.01 -12.03
C LYS A 130 -10.77 11.19 -12.12
N GLU A 131 -10.66 9.89 -12.39
CA GLU A 131 -11.82 9.00 -12.44
C GLU A 131 -12.51 8.91 -11.07
N THR A 132 -11.74 8.78 -10.00
CA THR A 132 -12.27 8.79 -8.62
C THR A 132 -13.01 10.09 -8.32
N TYR A 133 -12.45 11.25 -8.70
CA TYR A 133 -13.12 12.53 -8.51
C TYR A 133 -14.42 12.67 -9.33
N LYS A 134 -14.49 12.09 -10.54
CA LYS A 134 -15.72 12.06 -11.35
C LYS A 134 -16.84 11.26 -10.68
N ARG A 135 -16.51 10.24 -9.88
CA ARG A 135 -17.48 9.42 -9.13
C ARG A 135 -18.22 10.21 -8.07
N ASN A 136 -17.73 11.39 -7.69
CA ASN A 136 -18.39 12.36 -6.78
C ASN A 136 -18.71 11.83 -5.36
N SER A 137 -18.04 10.82 -4.87
CA SER A 137 -18.34 10.18 -3.58
C SER A 137 -18.28 11.14 -2.40
N PHE A 138 -17.41 12.15 -2.47
CA PHE A 138 -17.29 13.18 -1.42
C PHE A 138 -18.41 14.24 -1.47
N LYS A 139 -19.31 14.21 -2.45
CA LYS A 139 -20.47 15.12 -2.55
C LYS A 139 -21.76 14.51 -1.99
N GLU A 140 -21.76 13.24 -1.64
CA GLU A 140 -22.91 12.61 -1.00
C GLU A 140 -22.87 12.82 0.51
N TYR A 141 -23.70 13.76 0.96
CA TYR A 141 -23.89 14.07 2.37
C TYR A 141 -24.89 13.11 3.00
N THR A 142 -24.69 12.79 4.30
CA THR A 142 -25.67 12.09 5.11
C THR A 142 -26.19 13.01 6.21
N LEU A 143 -27.22 12.55 6.94
CA LEU A 143 -27.59 13.18 8.20
C LEU A 143 -26.38 13.10 9.15
N PRO A 144 -25.88 14.24 9.71
CA PRO A 144 -24.60 14.31 10.42
C PRO A 144 -24.70 13.75 11.85
N VAL A 145 -25.21 12.52 11.97
CA VAL A 145 -25.29 11.84 13.29
C VAL A 145 -23.93 11.23 13.66
N THR A 146 -23.23 10.62 12.68
CA THR A 146 -21.95 9.94 12.89
C THR A 146 -20.87 10.36 11.89
N SER A 147 -21.26 10.83 10.71
CA SER A 147 -20.37 11.36 9.67
C SER A 147 -21.14 12.28 8.75
N ILE A 148 -20.44 13.20 8.10
CA ILE A 148 -21.02 14.14 7.13
C ILE A 148 -21.14 13.53 5.75
N ILE A 149 -20.17 12.67 5.36
CA ILE A 149 -20.08 12.05 4.04
C ILE A 149 -20.58 10.61 4.08
N ALA A 150 -21.31 10.22 3.02
CA ALA A 150 -21.80 8.84 2.85
C ALA A 150 -20.66 7.83 2.73
N THR A 151 -20.41 7.09 3.79
CA THR A 151 -19.27 6.16 3.91
C THR A 151 -19.32 5.05 2.86
N ARG A 152 -20.50 4.60 2.42
CA ARG A 152 -20.66 3.49 1.48
C ARG A 152 -19.90 3.75 0.16
N LYS A 153 -20.11 4.92 -0.42
CA LYS A 153 -19.52 5.29 -1.70
C LYS A 153 -18.01 5.49 -1.61
N VAL A 154 -17.55 6.04 -0.49
CA VAL A 154 -16.11 6.16 -0.21
C VAL A 154 -15.45 4.78 -0.09
N ILE A 155 -16.15 3.79 0.45
CA ILE A 155 -15.66 2.40 0.48
C ILE A 155 -15.60 1.82 -0.94
N GLU A 156 -16.61 2.04 -1.76
CA GLU A 156 -16.67 1.57 -3.14
C GLU A 156 -15.52 2.17 -3.98
N ASP A 157 -15.23 3.45 -3.81
CA ASP A 157 -14.10 4.10 -4.49
C ASP A 157 -12.75 3.63 -3.97
N ALA A 158 -12.61 3.44 -2.66
CA ALA A 158 -11.39 2.90 -2.09
C ALA A 158 -11.11 1.46 -2.56
N LYS A 159 -12.15 0.63 -2.70
CA LYS A 159 -12.05 -0.71 -3.29
C LYS A 159 -11.66 -0.66 -4.75
N TRP A 160 -12.26 0.25 -5.51
CA TRP A 160 -11.91 0.43 -6.91
C TRP A 160 -10.45 0.87 -7.09
N LEU A 161 -9.95 1.81 -6.27
CA LEU A 161 -8.55 2.22 -6.27
C LEU A 161 -7.60 1.11 -5.81
N GLY A 162 -8.03 0.33 -4.82
CA GLY A 162 -7.24 -0.78 -4.24
C GLY A 162 -7.32 -2.10 -5.01
N GLU A 163 -8.14 -2.17 -6.08
CA GLU A 163 -8.28 -3.33 -6.97
C GLU A 163 -8.50 -4.67 -6.24
N ASP A 164 -9.16 -4.64 -5.08
CA ASP A 164 -9.34 -5.80 -4.18
C ASP A 164 -8.02 -6.53 -3.85
N ARG A 165 -6.89 -5.78 -3.77
CA ARG A 165 -5.57 -6.29 -3.43
C ARG A 165 -5.25 -6.08 -1.97
N ASP A 166 -4.39 -6.95 -1.47
CA ASP A 166 -3.76 -6.77 -0.17
C ASP A 166 -2.47 -5.95 -0.28
N VAL A 167 -2.09 -5.29 0.79
CA VAL A 167 -0.85 -4.51 0.89
C VAL A 167 0.37 -5.36 0.57
N GLU A 168 0.34 -6.61 1.01
CA GLU A 168 1.39 -7.60 0.77
C GLU A 168 1.54 -7.99 -0.71
N ASP A 169 0.52 -7.73 -1.53
CA ASP A 169 0.51 -8.03 -2.97
C ASP A 169 0.93 -6.83 -3.83
N LEU A 170 1.47 -5.76 -3.23
CA LEU A 170 1.95 -4.61 -3.98
C LEU A 170 3.39 -4.81 -4.45
N TRP A 171 3.72 -4.33 -5.67
CA TRP A 171 5.06 -4.47 -6.25
C TRP A 171 6.15 -3.81 -5.41
N ILE A 172 5.87 -2.63 -4.88
CA ILE A 172 6.78 -1.87 -4.01
C ILE A 172 6.26 -1.96 -2.59
N PRO A 173 7.11 -2.26 -1.59
CA PRO A 173 6.72 -2.26 -0.19
C PRO A 173 6.02 -0.96 0.21
N TYR A 174 4.87 -1.07 0.83
CA TYR A 174 4.01 0.03 1.21
C TYR A 174 3.52 -0.11 2.64
N PHE A 175 3.39 1.01 3.31
CA PHE A 175 2.55 1.12 4.50
C PHE A 175 1.90 2.50 4.59
N SER A 176 0.78 2.55 5.26
CA SER A 176 0.16 3.81 5.68
C SER A 176 0.12 3.91 7.20
N VAL A 177 -0.13 5.11 7.69
CA VAL A 177 -0.29 5.35 9.12
C VAL A 177 -1.67 5.92 9.42
N ALA A 178 -2.20 5.55 10.57
CA ALA A 178 -3.45 6.06 11.11
C ALA A 178 -3.33 6.21 12.62
N VAL A 179 -4.26 6.90 13.26
CA VAL A 179 -4.35 6.97 14.71
C VAL A 179 -5.37 5.96 15.20
N ASP A 180 -4.96 5.08 16.11
CA ASP A 180 -5.88 4.23 16.87
C ASP A 180 -6.40 5.03 18.06
N ILE A 181 -7.62 5.58 17.93
CA ILE A 181 -8.24 6.38 18.99
C ILE A 181 -8.67 5.55 20.20
N SER A 182 -8.81 4.22 20.04
CA SER A 182 -9.13 3.32 21.17
C SER A 182 -7.96 3.18 22.13
N LYS A 183 -6.72 3.30 21.61
CA LYS A 183 -5.48 3.09 22.35
C LYS A 183 -4.61 4.33 22.44
N SER A 184 -5.03 5.44 21.82
CA SER A 184 -4.27 6.70 21.71
C SER A 184 -2.85 6.47 21.17
N LYS A 185 -2.71 5.68 20.11
CA LYS A 185 -1.43 5.30 19.53
C LYS A 185 -1.46 5.39 18.01
N LEU A 186 -0.28 5.65 17.44
CA LEU A 186 -0.06 5.49 16.00
C LEU A 186 -0.19 4.01 15.62
N LYS A 187 -0.91 3.75 14.54
CA LYS A 187 -1.03 2.42 13.94
C LYS A 187 -0.40 2.44 12.56
N VAL A 188 0.63 1.63 12.36
CA VAL A 188 1.16 1.31 11.03
C VAL A 188 0.27 0.24 10.42
N ILE A 189 -0.10 0.43 9.16
CA ILE A 189 -0.94 -0.50 8.38
C ILE A 189 -0.12 -0.93 7.17
N ASP A 190 0.50 -2.08 7.30
CA ASP A 190 1.40 -2.72 6.34
C ASP A 190 0.89 -4.09 5.86
N ARG A 191 -0.36 -4.45 6.26
CA ARG A 191 -0.97 -5.74 5.94
C ARG A 191 -2.48 -5.64 5.73
N GLY A 192 -2.98 -6.54 4.87
CA GLY A 192 -4.41 -6.68 4.56
C GLY A 192 -4.87 -5.74 3.46
N PRO A 193 -6.19 -5.63 3.23
CA PRO A 193 -6.72 -4.94 2.05
C PRO A 193 -6.26 -3.49 1.91
N VAL A 194 -5.74 -3.13 0.73
CA VAL A 194 -5.29 -1.77 0.41
C VAL A 194 -6.39 -0.74 0.65
N TYR A 195 -7.66 -1.08 0.29
CA TYR A 195 -8.78 -0.16 0.52
C TYR A 195 -9.01 0.15 2.01
N GLN A 196 -8.70 -0.79 2.91
CA GLN A 196 -8.80 -0.53 4.36
C GLN A 196 -7.65 0.36 4.82
N ALA A 197 -6.44 0.12 4.33
CA ALA A 197 -5.25 0.91 4.66
C ALA A 197 -5.43 2.37 4.21
N THR A 198 -5.81 2.59 2.94
CA THR A 198 -6.05 3.93 2.39
C THR A 198 -7.23 4.64 3.04
N ARG A 199 -8.28 3.90 3.37
CA ARG A 199 -9.45 4.46 4.05
C ARG A 199 -9.17 4.84 5.50
N ALA A 200 -8.38 4.03 6.23
CA ALA A 200 -8.03 4.31 7.61
C ALA A 200 -7.17 5.56 7.72
N THR A 201 -6.16 5.68 6.85
CA THR A 201 -5.26 6.84 6.83
C THR A 201 -5.93 8.13 6.36
N ALA A 202 -7.10 8.05 5.68
CA ALA A 202 -7.85 9.21 5.19
C ALA A 202 -9.20 9.42 5.94
N ALA A 203 -9.44 8.71 7.03
CA ALA A 203 -10.67 8.81 7.80
C ALA A 203 -10.68 10.03 8.71
N LEU A 204 -10.89 11.22 8.14
CA LEU A 204 -10.95 12.48 8.88
C LEU A 204 -12.06 12.45 9.94
N PRO A 205 -11.73 12.65 11.24
CA PRO A 205 -12.70 12.64 12.30
C PRO A 205 -13.86 13.64 12.07
N GLY A 206 -15.09 13.17 12.27
CA GLY A 206 -16.31 13.97 12.06
C GLY A 206 -16.76 14.05 10.58
N ILE A 207 -15.87 13.81 9.61
CA ILE A 207 -16.19 13.84 8.18
C ILE A 207 -16.48 12.43 7.67
N LEU A 208 -15.61 11.48 7.99
CA LEU A 208 -15.74 10.07 7.63
C LEU A 208 -15.81 9.19 8.89
N LEU A 209 -16.49 8.04 8.76
CA LEU A 209 -16.51 7.06 9.84
C LEU A 209 -15.10 6.46 10.04
N PRO A 210 -14.70 6.22 11.30
CA PRO A 210 -13.49 5.45 11.60
C PRO A 210 -13.49 4.08 10.91
N VAL A 211 -12.32 3.58 10.61
CA VAL A 211 -12.16 2.20 10.13
C VAL A 211 -11.98 1.28 11.33
N ILE A 212 -12.81 0.24 11.41
CA ILE A 212 -12.68 -0.77 12.46
C ILE A 212 -11.75 -1.88 11.92
N LYS A 213 -10.62 -2.08 12.58
CA LYS A 213 -9.67 -3.15 12.30
C LYS A 213 -9.04 -3.66 13.59
N ASP A 214 -8.99 -4.97 13.78
CA ASP A 214 -8.36 -5.62 14.94
C ASP A 214 -8.81 -5.02 16.29
N SER A 215 -10.12 -4.82 16.46
CA SER A 215 -10.74 -4.18 17.65
C SER A 215 -10.23 -2.77 17.94
N SER A 216 -9.74 -2.06 16.93
CA SER A 216 -9.29 -0.67 16.99
C SER A 216 -10.15 0.23 16.10
N PHE A 217 -10.37 1.48 16.53
CA PHE A 217 -11.00 2.52 15.74
C PHE A 217 -9.90 3.41 15.14
N LEU A 218 -9.71 3.31 13.82
CA LEU A 218 -8.64 4.00 13.10
C LEU A 218 -9.17 5.24 12.40
N VAL A 219 -8.46 6.35 12.57
CA VAL A 219 -8.73 7.67 11.96
C VAL A 219 -7.45 8.26 11.35
N ASP A 220 -7.61 9.33 10.53
CA ASP A 220 -6.52 10.13 9.94
C ASP A 220 -5.75 10.92 11.01
#